data_f0c23341cdcfe7bbfb69e967b1ca75d7
#
_entry.id   f0c23341cdcfe7bbfb69e967b1ca75d7
#
_cell.length_a   1.000
_cell.length_b   1.000
_cell.length_c   1.000
_cell.angle_alpha   90.00
_cell.angle_beta   90.00
_cell.angle_gamma   90.00
#
_symmetry.space_group_name_H-M   'P 1'
#
loop_
_entity.id
_entity.type
_entity.pdbx_description
1 polymer ?
#
loop_
_entity_poly.entity_id
_entity_poly.type
_entity_poly.pdbx_seq_one_letter_code
_entity_poly.pdbx_strand_id
1 'polypeptide(L)'
;MWSAQIVSKNLIKIIFIIDKYALFLLSFSIIIYAIISIFLFENNYDIIILIEKISFITYIIIFLIAFLINPGIPKREYYKKKFEKEYKGDFKKLKLCDKCNILIPKTLNVGHCIYCNICIKDYDHHCPWIGKCIGRYNKIPFYLFLIGMLFYIISSIITFITYLRNNFSFN
;
A
#
# COMPACT_ATOMS: atom_id res chain seq x y z
N MET A 1 15.02 -16.36 -4.15
CA MET A 1 13.84 -17.22 -3.91
C MET A 1 13.59 -17.23 -2.41
N TRP A 2 12.77 -16.32 -1.91
CA TRP A 2 12.45 -16.19 -0.49
C TRP A 2 11.12 -16.89 -0.26
N SER A 3 11.20 -18.13 0.23
CA SER A 3 10.02 -18.87 0.65
C SER A 3 9.49 -18.24 1.93
N ALA A 4 8.30 -17.65 1.85
CA ALA A 4 7.56 -17.17 3.01
C ALA A 4 7.07 -18.37 3.86
N GLN A 5 7.96 -19.15 4.45
CA GLN A 5 7.66 -20.00 5.58
C GLN A 5 7.51 -19.14 6.80
N ILE A 6 6.35 -18.53 6.99
CA ILE A 6 6.06 -17.94 8.29
C ILE A 6 4.56 -17.94 8.53
N VAL A 7 4.10 -18.98 9.18
CA VAL A 7 2.98 -18.89 10.12
C VAL A 7 3.38 -19.63 11.37
N SER A 8 4.22 -19.01 12.18
CA SER A 8 4.50 -19.41 13.55
C SER A 8 3.89 -18.40 14.50
N LYS A 9 3.12 -18.90 15.42
CA LYS A 9 2.63 -18.39 16.71
C LYS A 9 3.29 -17.08 17.18
N ASN A 10 2.85 -15.92 16.76
CA ASN A 10 2.76 -14.70 17.57
C ASN A 10 2.49 -13.51 16.65
N LEU A 11 1.46 -12.78 17.01
CA LEU A 11 1.20 -11.36 16.75
C LEU A 11 2.05 -10.72 15.63
N ILE A 12 1.34 -10.30 14.57
CA ILE A 12 1.79 -9.25 13.65
C ILE A 12 3.16 -9.56 13.03
N LYS A 13 3.27 -10.63 12.29
CA LYS A 13 4.26 -10.67 11.22
C LYS A 13 3.63 -9.98 10.02
N ILE A 14 3.78 -8.67 10.00
CA ILE A 14 3.72 -7.89 8.78
C ILE A 14 4.86 -8.45 7.94
N ILE A 15 4.52 -9.29 6.95
CA ILE A 15 5.50 -9.75 5.98
C ILE A 15 5.75 -8.55 5.08
N PHE A 16 6.76 -7.77 5.43
CA PHE A 16 7.28 -6.73 4.57
C PHE A 16 8.05 -7.42 3.44
N ILE A 17 7.34 -7.77 2.39
CA ILE A 17 8.00 -7.93 1.10
C ILE A 17 8.15 -6.50 0.60
N ILE A 18 9.25 -5.86 0.96
CA ILE A 18 9.59 -4.53 0.44
C ILE A 18 9.94 -4.73 -1.02
N ASP A 19 9.00 -4.40 -1.88
CA ASP A 19 9.27 -4.37 -3.31
C ASP A 19 10.21 -3.20 -3.58
N LYS A 20 11.26 -3.45 -4.38
CA LYS A 20 12.23 -2.42 -4.81
C LYS A 20 11.57 -1.19 -5.45
N TYR A 21 10.42 -1.37 -6.09
CA TYR A 21 9.66 -0.27 -6.70
C TYR A 21 9.02 0.65 -5.66
N ALA A 22 8.50 0.12 -4.54
CA ALA A 22 7.93 0.93 -3.47
C ALA A 22 9.00 1.82 -2.81
N LEU A 23 10.19 1.25 -2.55
CA LEU A 23 11.32 2.02 -2.02
C LEU A 23 11.81 3.08 -3.01
N PHE A 24 11.88 2.73 -4.31
CA PHE A 24 12.27 3.68 -5.34
C PHE A 24 11.31 4.87 -5.41
N LEU A 25 10.01 4.63 -5.42
CA LEU A 25 8.99 5.68 -5.46
C LEU A 25 9.03 6.57 -4.23
N LEU A 26 9.19 5.98 -3.05
CA LEU A 26 9.31 6.73 -1.81
C LEU A 26 10.55 7.62 -1.82
N SER A 27 11.72 7.06 -2.18
CA SER A 27 12.96 7.83 -2.25
C SER A 27 12.90 8.92 -3.31
N PHE A 28 12.33 8.64 -4.48
CA PHE A 28 12.15 9.61 -5.56
C PHE A 28 11.25 10.79 -5.14
N SER A 29 10.13 10.52 -4.46
CA SER A 29 9.25 11.58 -3.95
C SER A 29 9.92 12.44 -2.88
N ILE A 30 10.76 11.85 -2.01
CA ILE A 30 11.54 12.58 -1.00
C ILE A 30 12.58 13.47 -1.67
N ILE A 31 13.27 12.99 -2.70
CA ILE A 31 14.26 13.75 -3.45
C ILE A 31 13.60 14.94 -4.17
N ILE A 32 12.47 14.71 -4.86
CA ILE A 32 11.73 15.80 -5.51
C ILE A 32 11.32 16.85 -4.49
N TYR A 33 10.75 16.44 -3.35
CA TYR A 33 10.36 17.35 -2.29
C TYR A 33 11.54 18.17 -1.78
N ALA A 34 12.71 17.53 -1.54
CA ALA A 34 13.91 18.22 -1.07
C ALA A 34 14.40 19.26 -2.10
N ILE A 35 14.43 18.91 -3.39
CA ILE A 35 14.80 19.82 -4.47
C ILE A 35 13.88 21.03 -4.50
N ILE A 36 12.56 20.81 -4.53
CA ILE A 36 11.57 21.88 -4.56
C ILE A 36 11.71 22.78 -3.32
N SER A 37 11.88 22.19 -2.14
CA SER A 37 12.03 22.93 -0.87
C SER A 37 13.26 23.83 -0.85
N ILE A 38 14.38 23.42 -1.45
CA ILE A 38 15.61 24.23 -1.55
C ILE A 38 15.35 25.43 -2.45
N PHE A 39 14.77 25.22 -3.64
CA PHE A 39 14.49 26.32 -4.58
C PHE A 39 13.47 27.32 -4.04
N LEU A 40 12.51 26.90 -3.22
CA LEU A 40 11.48 27.75 -2.66
C LEU A 40 11.93 28.54 -1.44
N PHE A 41 12.96 28.06 -0.72
CA PHE A 41 13.44 28.70 0.50
C PHE A 41 13.96 30.12 0.24
N GLU A 42 14.46 30.38 -0.96
CA GLU A 42 15.02 31.71 -1.35
C GLU A 42 13.94 32.74 -1.74
N ASN A 43 12.69 32.34 -1.91
CA ASN A 43 11.64 33.18 -2.46
C ASN A 43 10.39 33.17 -1.59
N ASN A 44 10.07 34.20 -0.85
CA ASN A 44 8.95 34.44 0.08
C ASN A 44 7.54 33.96 -0.39
N TYR A 45 7.39 32.67 -0.77
CA TYR A 45 6.11 32.06 -1.21
C TYR A 45 5.45 31.26 -0.08
N ASP A 46 5.26 31.88 1.06
CA ASP A 46 4.87 31.20 2.30
C ASP A 46 3.65 30.27 2.17
N ILE A 47 2.62 30.73 1.45
CA ILE A 47 1.37 29.95 1.33
C ILE A 47 1.52 28.73 0.40
N ILE A 48 2.24 28.88 -0.70
CA ILE A 48 2.46 27.81 -1.69
C ILE A 48 3.37 26.76 -1.10
N ILE A 49 4.43 27.17 -0.38
CA ILE A 49 5.33 26.31 0.34
C ILE A 49 4.57 25.52 1.42
N LEU A 50 3.64 26.18 2.13
CA LEU A 50 2.83 25.53 3.15
C LEU A 50 1.92 24.46 2.55
N ILE A 51 1.26 24.73 1.42
CA ILE A 51 0.43 23.75 0.71
C ILE A 51 1.26 22.54 0.27
N GLU A 52 2.44 22.78 -0.29
CA GLU A 52 3.37 21.71 -0.71
C GLU A 52 3.79 20.83 0.47
N LYS A 53 4.18 21.43 1.58
CA LYS A 53 4.54 20.69 2.80
C LYS A 53 3.38 19.85 3.32
N ILE A 54 2.19 20.41 3.40
CA ILE A 54 1.01 19.69 3.87
C ILE A 54 0.67 18.53 2.94
N SER A 55 0.70 18.75 1.61
CA SER A 55 0.42 17.70 0.63
C SER A 55 1.43 16.55 0.70
N PHE A 56 2.71 16.86 0.83
CA PHE A 56 3.77 15.86 0.98
C PHE A 56 3.62 15.04 2.27
N ILE A 57 3.42 15.71 3.42
CA ILE A 57 3.24 15.03 4.71
C ILE A 57 2.00 14.12 4.66
N THR A 58 0.90 14.61 4.11
CA THR A 58 -0.35 13.84 3.95
C THR A 58 -0.13 12.61 3.08
N TYR A 59 0.55 12.76 1.94
CA TYR A 59 0.92 11.66 1.05
C TYR A 59 1.73 10.59 1.78
N ILE A 60 2.77 10.98 2.54
CA ILE A 60 3.62 10.05 3.28
C ILE A 60 2.83 9.31 4.38
N ILE A 61 1.99 10.02 5.13
CA ILE A 61 1.16 9.40 6.18
C ILE A 61 0.22 8.35 5.58
N ILE A 62 -0.47 8.69 4.49
CA ILE A 62 -1.42 7.77 3.85
C ILE A 62 -0.68 6.58 3.22
N PHE A 63 0.50 6.81 2.62
CA PHE A 63 1.37 5.74 2.14
C PHE A 63 1.71 4.76 3.27
N LEU A 64 2.17 5.26 4.41
CA LEU A 64 2.53 4.44 5.57
C LEU A 64 1.31 3.66 6.11
N ILE A 65 0.15 4.28 6.16
CA ILE A 65 -1.09 3.60 6.58
C ILE A 65 -1.41 2.46 5.61
N ALA A 66 -1.43 2.71 4.31
CA ALA A 66 -1.70 1.70 3.29
C ALA A 66 -0.66 0.56 3.31
N PHE A 67 0.60 0.90 3.58
CA PHE A 67 1.71 -0.03 3.69
C PHE A 67 1.65 -0.87 4.96
N LEU A 68 1.32 -0.30 6.11
CA LEU A 68 1.32 -1.00 7.39
C LEU A 68 0.09 -1.89 7.60
N ILE A 69 -1.07 -1.54 7.06
CA ILE A 69 -2.29 -2.32 7.25
C ILE A 69 -2.17 -3.70 6.58
N ASN A 70 -2.55 -4.74 7.33
CA ASN A 70 -2.62 -6.10 6.81
C ASN A 70 -3.68 -6.19 5.68
N PRO A 71 -3.34 -6.72 4.49
CA PRO A 71 -4.29 -6.81 3.37
C PRO A 71 -5.47 -7.76 3.60
N GLY A 72 -5.44 -8.57 4.65
CA GLY A 72 -6.48 -9.56 4.94
C GLY A 72 -5.97 -11.00 4.83
N ILE A 73 -4.75 -11.24 5.28
CA ILE A 73 -4.16 -12.60 5.31
C ILE A 73 -4.97 -13.46 6.30
N PRO A 74 -5.55 -14.57 5.85
CA PRO A 74 -6.33 -15.45 6.71
C PRO A 74 -5.45 -16.20 7.70
N LYS A 75 -5.87 -16.27 8.97
CA LYS A 75 -5.20 -17.08 9.98
C LYS A 75 -5.56 -18.55 9.76
N ARG A 76 -4.57 -19.44 9.57
CA ARG A 76 -4.79 -20.89 9.39
C ARG A 76 -5.64 -21.52 10.49
N GLU A 77 -5.35 -21.20 11.75
CA GLU A 77 -6.10 -21.72 12.90
C GLU A 77 -7.58 -21.28 12.90
N TYR A 78 -7.86 -20.07 12.44
CA TYR A 78 -9.24 -19.56 12.33
C TYR A 78 -10.05 -20.42 11.36
N TYR A 79 -9.49 -20.74 10.19
CA TYR A 79 -10.19 -21.56 9.20
C TYR A 79 -10.34 -23.01 9.66
N LYS A 80 -9.34 -23.59 10.31
CA LYS A 80 -9.42 -24.93 10.88
C LYS A 80 -10.53 -25.02 11.93
N LYS A 81 -10.54 -24.13 12.92
CA LYS A 81 -11.58 -24.08 13.97
C LYS A 81 -12.96 -23.79 13.42
N LYS A 82 -13.07 -22.86 12.46
CA LYS A 82 -14.33 -22.53 11.81
C LYS A 82 -14.85 -23.72 11.00
N PHE A 83 -13.95 -24.44 10.32
CA PHE A 83 -14.29 -25.65 9.58
C PHE A 83 -14.86 -26.73 10.50
N GLU A 84 -14.17 -27.05 11.58
CA GLU A 84 -14.62 -28.06 12.54
C GLU A 84 -15.98 -27.72 13.17
N LYS A 85 -16.22 -26.45 13.48
CA LYS A 85 -17.44 -25.98 14.16
C LYS A 85 -18.64 -25.76 13.21
N GLU A 86 -18.42 -25.17 12.05
CA GLU A 86 -19.50 -24.63 11.19
C GLU A 86 -19.85 -25.55 10.03
N TYR A 87 -18.88 -26.28 9.49
CA TYR A 87 -19.06 -27.09 8.29
C TYR A 87 -19.14 -28.60 8.54
N LYS A 88 -18.91 -29.07 9.77
CA LYS A 88 -19.10 -30.47 10.19
C LYS A 88 -18.64 -31.51 9.15
N GLY A 89 -17.57 -31.24 8.42
CA GLY A 89 -17.04 -32.12 7.39
C GLY A 89 -17.68 -32.02 6.00
N ASP A 90 -18.55 -31.05 5.75
CA ASP A 90 -19.13 -30.82 4.41
C ASP A 90 -18.12 -30.12 3.48
N PHE A 91 -17.27 -30.93 2.87
CA PHE A 91 -16.23 -30.48 1.93
C PHE A 91 -16.78 -29.83 0.66
N LYS A 92 -18.06 -30.05 0.30
CA LYS A 92 -18.68 -29.45 -0.88
C LYS A 92 -18.77 -27.91 -0.79
N LYS A 93 -18.82 -27.39 0.42
CA LYS A 93 -18.87 -25.94 0.68
C LYS A 93 -17.50 -25.26 0.75
N LEU A 94 -16.44 -26.03 0.55
CA LEU A 94 -15.07 -25.54 0.64
C LEU A 94 -14.37 -25.58 -0.71
N LYS A 95 -13.36 -24.73 -0.85
CA LYS A 95 -12.34 -24.78 -1.89
C LYS A 95 -10.96 -24.93 -1.24
N LEU A 96 -10.11 -25.76 -1.83
CA LEU A 96 -8.72 -25.90 -1.41
C LEU A 96 -7.87 -24.89 -2.19
N CYS A 97 -6.97 -24.22 -1.49
CA CYS A 97 -5.85 -23.56 -2.13
C CYS A 97 -4.64 -24.48 -2.07
N ASP A 98 -4.27 -25.11 -3.19
CA ASP A 98 -3.18 -26.09 -3.26
C ASP A 98 -1.81 -25.49 -2.88
N LYS A 99 -1.61 -24.19 -3.21
CA LYS A 99 -0.35 -23.50 -2.90
C LYS A 99 -0.16 -23.23 -1.41
N CYS A 100 -1.24 -22.87 -0.71
CA CYS A 100 -1.20 -22.58 0.73
C CYS A 100 -1.61 -23.78 1.60
N ASN A 101 -2.15 -24.83 0.98
CA ASN A 101 -2.73 -26.00 1.65
C ASN A 101 -3.74 -25.60 2.76
N ILE A 102 -4.68 -24.71 2.39
CA ILE A 102 -5.75 -24.24 3.27
C ILE A 102 -7.12 -24.44 2.63
N LEU A 103 -8.07 -24.91 3.42
CA LEU A 103 -9.47 -25.01 3.04
C LEU A 103 -10.16 -23.67 3.30
N ILE A 104 -10.85 -23.16 2.31
CA ILE A 104 -11.49 -21.84 2.34
C ILE A 104 -12.98 -22.03 2.03
N PRO A 105 -13.91 -21.47 2.85
CA PRO A 105 -15.33 -21.46 2.51
C PRO A 105 -15.57 -20.82 1.14
N LYS A 106 -16.38 -21.47 0.30
CA LYS A 106 -16.73 -20.93 -1.04
C LYS A 106 -17.51 -19.61 -0.94
N THR A 107 -18.12 -19.33 0.21
CA THR A 107 -18.79 -18.07 0.51
C THR A 107 -17.84 -16.89 0.72
N LEU A 108 -16.55 -17.17 0.94
CA LEU A 108 -15.54 -16.14 1.12
C LEU A 108 -14.78 -15.90 -0.16
N ASN A 109 -14.71 -14.64 -0.57
CA ASN A 109 -13.86 -14.21 -1.65
C ASN A 109 -12.40 -14.16 -1.16
N VAL A 110 -11.62 -15.19 -1.49
CA VAL A 110 -10.20 -15.28 -1.14
C VAL A 110 -9.42 -15.65 -2.39
N GLY A 111 -8.47 -14.80 -2.78
CA GLY A 111 -7.54 -15.05 -3.87
C GLY A 111 -6.15 -15.42 -3.37
N HIS A 112 -5.39 -16.13 -4.19
CA HIS A 112 -3.98 -16.45 -3.94
C HIS A 112 -3.08 -15.51 -4.76
N CYS A 113 -2.18 -14.82 -4.07
CA CYS A 113 -1.16 -14.02 -4.73
C CYS A 113 0.05 -14.88 -5.06
N ILE A 114 0.38 -15.00 -6.34
CA ILE A 114 1.53 -15.77 -6.82
C ILE A 114 2.88 -15.14 -6.44
N TYR A 115 2.95 -13.80 -6.32
CA TYR A 115 4.16 -13.07 -5.97
C TYR A 115 4.51 -13.21 -4.49
N CYS A 116 3.51 -13.09 -3.62
CA CYS A 116 3.68 -13.21 -2.17
C CYS A 116 3.55 -14.65 -1.67
N ASN A 117 3.03 -15.56 -2.50
CA ASN A 117 2.70 -16.94 -2.17
C ASN A 117 1.79 -17.07 -0.93
N ILE A 118 0.76 -16.21 -0.85
CA ILE A 118 -0.20 -16.16 0.26
C ILE A 118 -1.63 -15.98 -0.26
N CYS A 119 -2.61 -16.46 0.54
CA CYS A 119 -4.02 -16.18 0.31
C CYS A 119 -4.42 -14.89 0.99
N ILE A 120 -5.33 -14.12 0.36
CA ILE A 120 -5.79 -12.83 0.84
C ILE A 120 -7.30 -12.73 0.66
N LYS A 121 -8.01 -12.24 1.68
CA LYS A 121 -9.46 -11.96 1.63
C LYS A 121 -9.72 -10.78 0.71
N ASP A 122 -10.74 -10.93 -0.15
CA ASP A 122 -11.10 -9.94 -1.15
C ASP A 122 -9.87 -9.44 -1.93
N TYR A 123 -9.02 -10.41 -2.35
CA TYR A 123 -7.81 -10.13 -3.09
C TYR A 123 -8.13 -9.34 -4.36
N ASP A 124 -7.49 -8.20 -4.50
CA ASP A 124 -7.58 -7.34 -5.69
C ASP A 124 -6.39 -7.59 -6.60
N HIS A 125 -5.22 -7.16 -6.18
CA HIS A 125 -3.98 -7.34 -6.93
C HIS A 125 -2.75 -7.28 -6.01
N HIS A 126 -1.60 -7.64 -6.57
CA HIS A 126 -0.30 -7.33 -5.98
C HIS A 126 0.15 -5.97 -6.51
N CYS A 127 0.32 -5.00 -5.63
CA CYS A 127 0.67 -3.63 -6.01
C CYS A 127 2.17 -3.38 -5.79
N PRO A 128 2.98 -3.27 -6.86
CA PRO A 128 4.41 -2.97 -6.71
C PRO A 128 4.66 -1.56 -6.15
N TRP A 129 3.74 -0.61 -6.35
CA TRP A 129 3.86 0.77 -5.87
C TRP A 129 3.85 0.88 -4.34
N ILE A 130 3.09 0.02 -3.67
CA ILE A 130 3.09 -0.11 -2.20
C ILE A 130 4.02 -1.24 -1.75
N GLY A 131 4.43 -2.13 -2.66
CA GLY A 131 5.27 -3.30 -2.34
C GLY A 131 4.51 -4.40 -1.62
N LYS A 132 3.18 -4.48 -1.77
CA LYS A 132 2.36 -5.53 -1.15
C LYS A 132 1.01 -5.72 -1.85
N CYS A 133 0.30 -6.77 -1.42
CA CYS A 133 -1.03 -7.05 -1.94
C CYS A 133 -2.08 -6.08 -1.42
N ILE A 134 -3.07 -5.80 -2.27
CA ILE A 134 -4.28 -5.07 -1.93
C ILE A 134 -5.41 -6.08 -1.72
N GLY A 135 -6.11 -5.95 -0.62
CA GLY A 135 -7.21 -6.81 -0.23
C GLY A 135 -8.16 -6.13 0.77
N ARG A 136 -8.93 -6.93 1.50
CA ARG A 136 -10.08 -6.46 2.28
C ARG A 136 -9.83 -5.25 3.17
N TYR A 137 -8.69 -5.22 3.87
CA TYR A 137 -8.51 -4.22 4.92
C TYR A 137 -7.67 -3.02 4.50
N ASN A 138 -6.85 -3.12 3.46
CA ASN A 138 -6.03 -2.01 2.98
C ASN A 138 -6.51 -1.42 1.65
N LYS A 139 -7.65 -1.84 1.12
CA LYS A 139 -8.21 -1.35 -0.15
C LYS A 139 -8.58 0.14 -0.07
N ILE A 140 -9.27 0.56 0.98
CA ILE A 140 -9.62 1.98 1.19
C ILE A 140 -8.36 2.83 1.39
N PRO A 141 -7.44 2.50 2.31
CA PRO A 141 -6.16 3.21 2.41
C PRO A 141 -5.38 3.28 1.10
N PHE A 142 -5.44 2.24 0.27
CA PHE A 142 -4.81 2.26 -1.06
C PHE A 142 -5.42 3.32 -1.99
N TYR A 143 -6.75 3.43 -2.07
CA TYR A 143 -7.37 4.47 -2.88
C TYR A 143 -7.08 5.88 -2.34
N LEU A 144 -7.09 6.06 -1.03
CA LEU A 144 -6.69 7.33 -0.43
C LEU A 144 -5.23 7.68 -0.74
N PHE A 145 -4.34 6.69 -0.76
CA PHE A 145 -2.96 6.87 -1.19
C PHE A 145 -2.86 7.35 -2.65
N LEU A 146 -3.63 6.78 -3.58
CA LEU A 146 -3.64 7.22 -4.98
C LEU A 146 -4.13 8.66 -5.11
N ILE A 147 -5.18 9.04 -4.38
CA ILE A 147 -5.70 10.42 -4.36
C ILE A 147 -4.66 11.36 -3.76
N GLY A 148 -4.05 11.01 -2.64
CA GLY A 148 -3.01 11.81 -1.99
C GLY A 148 -1.77 11.99 -2.88
N MET A 149 -1.37 10.93 -3.59
CA MET A 149 -0.28 10.99 -4.58
C MET A 149 -0.60 11.96 -5.73
N LEU A 150 -1.81 11.88 -6.28
CA LEU A 150 -2.25 12.79 -7.34
C LEU A 150 -2.25 14.24 -6.86
N PHE A 151 -2.78 14.49 -5.67
CA PHE A 151 -2.80 15.83 -5.08
C PHE A 151 -1.38 16.38 -4.85
N TYR A 152 -0.46 15.54 -4.35
CA TYR A 152 0.94 15.90 -4.19
C TYR A 152 1.61 16.25 -5.53
N ILE A 153 1.39 15.46 -6.58
CA ILE A 153 1.94 15.73 -7.92
C ILE A 153 1.42 17.05 -8.46
N ILE A 154 0.12 17.32 -8.35
CA ILE A 154 -0.48 18.57 -8.84
C ILE A 154 0.09 19.77 -8.07
N SER A 155 0.17 19.70 -6.74
CA SER A 155 0.75 20.77 -5.92
C SER A 155 2.21 21.05 -6.28
N SER A 156 3.01 20.00 -6.49
CA SER A 156 4.41 20.13 -6.91
C SER A 156 4.57 20.78 -8.28
N ILE A 157 3.71 20.44 -9.24
CA ILE A 157 3.70 21.09 -10.58
C ILE A 157 3.34 22.56 -10.47
N ILE A 158 2.29 22.92 -9.72
CA ILE A 158 1.87 24.31 -9.52
C ILE A 158 3.01 25.12 -8.88
N THR A 159 3.62 24.56 -7.86
CA THR A 159 4.75 25.17 -7.16
C THR A 159 5.92 25.43 -8.11
N PHE A 160 6.27 24.45 -8.94
CA PHE A 160 7.35 24.59 -9.93
C PHE A 160 7.04 25.62 -11.00
N ILE A 161 5.81 25.65 -11.54
CA ILE A 161 5.39 26.67 -12.53
C ILE A 161 5.43 28.07 -11.93
N THR A 162 4.98 28.24 -10.70
CA THR A 162 5.01 29.53 -10.00
C THR A 162 6.44 30.03 -9.81
N TYR A 163 7.33 29.12 -9.43
CA TYR A 163 8.76 29.42 -9.32
C TYR A 163 9.34 29.89 -10.65
N LEU A 164 9.09 29.17 -11.75
CA LEU A 164 9.58 29.54 -13.08
C LEU A 164 9.06 30.91 -13.51
N ARG A 165 7.74 31.15 -13.33
CA ARG A 165 7.11 32.42 -13.69
C ARG A 165 7.77 33.62 -13.00
N ASN A 166 8.12 33.47 -11.74
CA ASN A 166 8.60 34.60 -10.94
C ASN A 166 10.13 34.82 -11.08
N ASN A 167 10.89 33.78 -11.40
CA ASN A 167 12.34 33.91 -11.57
C ASN A 167 12.75 34.09 -13.04
N PHE A 168 11.89 33.68 -13.99
CA PHE A 168 12.13 33.78 -15.43
C PHE A 168 10.97 34.53 -16.10
N SER A 169 10.56 35.71 -15.54
CA SER A 169 9.60 36.56 -16.23
C SER A 169 10.24 37.03 -17.55
N PHE A 170 9.89 36.35 -18.63
CA PHE A 170 10.20 36.81 -19.97
C PHE A 170 9.43 38.14 -20.19
N ASN A 171 10.16 39.27 -20.21
CA ASN A 171 9.67 40.57 -20.71
C ASN A 171 9.33 40.46 -22.20
#